data_045e28794a5443595cd4cb3304c00bc0
#
_entry.id   045e28794a5443595cd4cb3304c00bc0
#
_cell.length_a   1.000
_cell.length_b   1.000
_cell.length_c   1.000
_cell.angle_alpha   90.00
_cell.angle_beta   90.00
_cell.angle_gamma   90.00
#
_symmetry.space_group_name_H-M   'P 1'
#
loop_
_entity.id
_entity.type
_entity.pdbx_description
1 polymer ?
#
loop_
_entity_poly.entity_id
_entity_poly.type
_entity_poly.pdbx_seq_one_letter_code
_entity_poly.pdbx_strand_id
1 'polypeptide(L)'
;DLCWKNPAKHSTFRSTARKHEKKVLTDEQIELAKAFTRDTMPEVALLLETGLRRGELLGLMWSDFDEREQTLSVRRSMALKHGIVTANPPKWDSYRTLPLSREAVQLIHALPHDSLYLFPNANGEPHSPNSWSQKLGRCMRRLNEAHPEVPILTAHELRHTYGTYLRRHGADIYTIQKLLGHKDINVTAEIYVHNELDTLREAVTALENRATAAK
;
A
#
# COMPACT_ATOMS: atom_id res chain seq x y z
N ASP A 1 17.60 45.73 2.17
CA ASP A 1 18.20 45.18 0.96
C ASP A 1 17.58 43.85 0.64
N LEU A 2 16.68 43.84 -0.35
CA LEU A 2 16.05 42.60 -0.83
C LEU A 2 17.03 41.88 -1.76
N CYS A 3 17.38 40.66 -1.37
CA CYS A 3 18.29 39.82 -2.15
C CYS A 3 17.67 39.44 -3.50
N TRP A 4 18.19 40.00 -4.60
CA TRP A 4 17.72 39.80 -5.97
C TRP A 4 17.94 38.38 -6.52
N LYS A 5 18.79 37.58 -5.87
CA LYS A 5 19.03 36.18 -6.23
C LYS A 5 18.87 35.30 -4.98
N ASN A 6 18.05 34.27 -5.12
CA ASN A 6 17.93 33.25 -4.07
C ASN A 6 19.30 32.57 -3.87
N PRO A 7 20.00 32.80 -2.74
CA PRO A 7 21.34 32.25 -2.50
C PRO A 7 21.33 30.71 -2.38
N ALA A 8 20.14 30.13 -2.14
CA ALA A 8 19.96 28.67 -2.03
C ALA A 8 19.71 27.97 -3.36
N LYS A 9 19.64 28.70 -4.51
CA LYS A 9 19.28 28.14 -5.83
C LYS A 9 20.23 27.02 -6.28
N HIS A 10 21.46 26.96 -5.74
CA HIS A 10 22.48 25.97 -6.08
C HIS A 10 22.97 25.17 -4.86
N SER A 11 22.36 25.33 -3.70
CA SER A 11 22.70 24.51 -2.53
C SER A 11 21.99 23.17 -2.61
N THR A 12 22.73 22.12 -2.96
CA THR A 12 22.31 20.74 -2.79
C THR A 12 22.53 20.36 -1.32
N PHE A 13 21.49 20.47 -0.52
CA PHE A 13 21.52 19.87 0.82
C PHE A 13 21.56 18.35 0.65
N ARG A 14 22.72 17.74 0.82
CA ARG A 14 22.78 16.29 1.03
C ARG A 14 22.13 16.00 2.36
N SER A 15 20.93 15.40 2.32
CA SER A 15 20.32 14.86 3.55
C SER A 15 21.25 13.79 4.12
N THR A 16 21.87 14.10 5.26
CA THR A 16 22.63 13.14 6.07
C THR A 16 21.71 12.28 6.93
N ALA A 17 20.38 12.43 6.79
CA ALA A 17 19.42 11.59 7.48
C ALA A 17 19.68 10.13 7.09
N ARG A 18 19.97 9.28 8.08
CA ARG A 18 20.06 7.83 7.90
C ARG A 18 18.79 7.38 7.17
N LYS A 19 18.96 6.71 6.00
CA LYS A 19 17.83 6.07 5.32
C LYS A 19 17.20 5.11 6.32
N HIS A 20 16.01 5.43 6.81
CA HIS A 20 15.25 4.50 7.64
C HIS A 20 14.95 3.27 6.79
N GLU A 21 15.46 2.13 7.22
CA GLU A 21 15.17 0.86 6.57
C GLU A 21 13.66 0.63 6.66
N LYS A 22 13.01 0.50 5.50
CA LYS A 22 11.56 0.31 5.45
C LYS A 22 11.26 -1.10 5.97
N LYS A 23 10.49 -1.18 7.03
CA LYS A 23 10.04 -2.46 7.58
C LYS A 23 9.03 -3.09 6.63
N VAL A 24 9.15 -4.40 6.42
CA VAL A 24 8.22 -5.21 5.63
C VAL A 24 7.86 -6.46 6.41
N LEU A 25 6.65 -6.97 6.23
CA LEU A 25 6.21 -8.23 6.84
C LEU A 25 6.69 -9.43 6.02
N THR A 26 6.93 -10.55 6.71
CA THR A 26 7.00 -11.87 6.09
C THR A 26 5.60 -12.35 5.72
N ASP A 27 5.51 -13.44 4.98
CA ASP A 27 4.21 -13.99 4.55
C ASP A 27 3.38 -14.45 5.76
N GLU A 28 4.03 -15.07 6.77
CA GLU A 28 3.38 -15.48 8.01
C GLU A 28 2.89 -14.27 8.82
N GLN A 29 3.69 -13.20 8.88
CA GLN A 29 3.30 -11.96 9.56
C GLN A 29 2.15 -11.24 8.85
N ILE A 30 2.06 -11.34 7.52
CA ILE A 30 0.92 -10.83 6.75
C ILE A 30 -0.36 -11.54 7.17
N GLU A 31 -0.35 -12.87 7.23
CA GLU A 31 -1.52 -13.64 7.64
C GLU A 31 -1.93 -13.37 9.09
N LEU A 32 -0.97 -13.27 10.01
CA LEU A 32 -1.23 -12.87 11.40
C LEU A 32 -1.87 -11.47 11.48
N ALA A 33 -1.33 -10.51 10.73
CA ALA A 33 -1.85 -9.14 10.71
C ALA A 33 -3.27 -9.09 10.14
N LYS A 34 -3.56 -9.80 9.05
CA LYS A 34 -4.90 -9.90 8.47
C LYS A 34 -5.89 -10.54 9.45
N ALA A 35 -5.54 -11.68 10.05
CA ALA A 35 -6.39 -12.38 11.00
C ALA A 35 -6.72 -11.50 12.22
N PHE A 36 -5.71 -10.83 12.80
CA PHE A 36 -5.89 -9.95 13.96
C PHE A 36 -6.76 -8.73 13.66
N THR A 37 -6.66 -8.18 12.44
CA THR A 37 -7.30 -6.91 12.09
C THR A 37 -8.65 -7.07 11.39
N ARG A 38 -9.03 -8.28 10.96
CA ARG A 38 -10.24 -8.58 10.19
C ARG A 38 -11.50 -7.91 10.75
N ASP A 39 -11.74 -8.08 12.06
CA ASP A 39 -12.95 -7.59 12.71
C ASP A 39 -12.77 -6.21 13.37
N THR A 40 -11.54 -5.81 13.65
CA THR A 40 -11.26 -4.59 14.43
C THR A 40 -10.83 -3.40 13.58
N MET A 41 -10.15 -3.66 12.48
CA MET A 41 -9.65 -2.67 11.53
C MET A 41 -9.44 -3.29 10.14
N PRO A 42 -10.53 -3.70 9.46
CA PRO A 42 -10.46 -4.38 8.16
C PRO A 42 -9.72 -3.60 7.08
N GLU A 43 -9.58 -2.29 7.26
CA GLU A 43 -8.75 -1.42 6.41
C GLU A 43 -7.30 -1.91 6.30
N VAL A 44 -6.74 -2.50 7.36
CA VAL A 44 -5.35 -3.03 7.35
C VAL A 44 -5.27 -4.26 6.45
N ALA A 45 -6.22 -5.19 6.57
CA ALA A 45 -6.28 -6.37 5.72
C ALA A 45 -6.44 -5.97 4.24
N LEU A 46 -7.32 -5.00 3.93
CA LEU A 46 -7.48 -4.53 2.55
C LEU A 46 -6.21 -3.83 2.02
N LEU A 47 -5.47 -3.09 2.85
CA LEU A 47 -4.18 -2.51 2.46
C LEU A 47 -3.15 -3.59 2.11
N LEU A 48 -3.11 -4.68 2.86
CA LEU A 48 -2.22 -5.82 2.61
C LEU A 48 -2.62 -6.62 1.36
N GLU A 49 -3.90 -6.56 0.94
CA GLU A 49 -4.42 -7.20 -0.27
C GLU A 49 -4.32 -6.34 -1.54
N THR A 50 -4.23 -5.02 -1.41
CA THR A 50 -4.38 -4.10 -2.55
C THR A 50 -3.23 -3.10 -2.70
N GLY A 51 -2.45 -2.87 -1.66
CA GLY A 51 -1.39 -1.87 -1.66
C GLY A 51 -1.86 -0.43 -1.91
N LEU A 52 -3.12 -0.11 -1.62
CA LEU A 52 -3.66 1.25 -1.76
C LEU A 52 -2.87 2.27 -0.94
N ARG A 53 -2.83 3.52 -1.43
CA ARG A 53 -2.37 4.63 -0.58
C ARG A 53 -3.43 4.92 0.49
N ARG A 54 -3.00 5.40 1.67
CA ARG A 54 -3.91 5.78 2.77
C ARG A 54 -5.10 6.62 2.29
N GLY A 55 -4.82 7.68 1.54
CA GLY A 55 -5.88 8.57 1.05
C GLY A 55 -6.82 7.90 0.05
N GLU A 56 -6.32 7.00 -0.79
CA GLU A 56 -7.11 6.19 -1.72
C GLU A 56 -8.06 5.27 -0.95
N LEU A 57 -7.54 4.51 0.02
CA LEU A 57 -8.33 3.66 0.92
C LEU A 57 -9.49 4.42 1.57
N LEU A 58 -9.19 5.59 2.16
CA LEU A 58 -10.18 6.41 2.86
C LEU A 58 -11.22 7.03 1.92
N GLY A 59 -10.93 7.07 0.62
CA GLY A 59 -11.83 7.58 -0.40
C GLY A 59 -12.69 6.51 -1.07
N LEU A 60 -12.52 5.23 -0.75
CA LEU A 60 -13.28 4.16 -1.38
C LEU A 60 -14.77 4.26 -1.06
N MET A 61 -15.59 4.12 -2.08
CA MET A 61 -17.05 4.04 -2.00
C MET A 61 -17.54 2.68 -2.50
N TRP A 62 -18.74 2.30 -2.11
CA TRP A 62 -19.38 1.07 -2.62
C TRP A 62 -19.49 1.07 -4.14
N SER A 63 -19.71 2.23 -4.77
CA SER A 63 -19.74 2.38 -6.22
C SER A 63 -18.40 2.17 -6.93
N ASP A 64 -17.31 2.00 -6.19
CA ASP A 64 -15.99 1.68 -6.74
C ASP A 64 -15.73 0.18 -6.79
N PHE A 65 -16.53 -0.62 -6.08
CA PHE A 65 -16.45 -2.08 -6.07
C PHE A 65 -17.38 -2.66 -7.13
N ASP A 66 -16.80 -3.43 -8.04
CA ASP A 66 -17.54 -4.24 -9.02
C ASP A 66 -17.46 -5.70 -8.57
N GLU A 67 -18.59 -6.19 -8.04
CA GLU A 67 -18.71 -7.55 -7.54
C GLU A 67 -18.57 -8.59 -8.66
N ARG A 68 -19.15 -8.31 -9.83
CA ARG A 68 -19.17 -9.23 -10.96
C ARG A 68 -17.76 -9.45 -11.51
N GLU A 69 -17.04 -8.35 -11.71
CA GLU A 69 -15.68 -8.38 -12.25
C GLU A 69 -14.63 -8.61 -11.15
N GLN A 70 -15.04 -8.60 -9.86
CA GLN A 70 -14.18 -8.67 -8.68
C GLN A 70 -13.05 -7.64 -8.74
N THR A 71 -13.42 -6.38 -8.99
CA THR A 71 -12.48 -5.28 -9.13
C THR A 71 -12.81 -4.10 -8.23
N LEU A 72 -11.79 -3.30 -7.93
CA LEU A 72 -11.89 -2.08 -7.14
C LEU A 72 -11.28 -0.90 -7.90
N SER A 73 -12.09 0.12 -8.18
CA SER A 73 -11.66 1.31 -8.90
C SER A 73 -11.11 2.37 -7.97
N VAL A 74 -9.89 2.82 -8.20
CA VAL A 74 -9.26 3.94 -7.47
C VAL A 74 -9.57 5.24 -8.20
N ARG A 75 -10.56 6.00 -7.72
CA ARG A 75 -11.06 7.22 -8.38
C ARG A 75 -10.75 8.50 -7.62
N ARG A 76 -10.44 8.41 -6.33
CA ARG A 76 -10.20 9.57 -5.45
C ARG A 76 -9.21 9.26 -4.35
N SER A 77 -8.72 10.33 -3.71
CA SER A 77 -7.83 10.24 -2.56
C SER A 77 -8.21 11.32 -1.55
N MET A 78 -8.44 10.94 -0.29
CA MET A 78 -8.72 11.87 0.78
C MET A 78 -7.46 12.54 1.28
N ALA A 79 -7.53 13.87 1.42
CA ALA A 79 -6.48 14.69 2.00
C ALA A 79 -7.05 15.66 3.05
N LEU A 80 -6.21 16.07 3.97
CA LEU A 80 -6.55 17.13 4.94
C LEU A 80 -5.92 18.44 4.47
N LYS A 81 -6.76 19.44 4.12
CA LYS A 81 -6.32 20.77 3.74
C LYS A 81 -6.99 21.79 4.66
N HIS A 82 -6.21 22.62 5.33
CA HIS A 82 -6.71 23.62 6.27
C HIS A 82 -7.74 23.10 7.29
N GLY A 83 -7.51 21.88 7.82
CA GLY A 83 -8.41 21.22 8.77
C GLY A 83 -9.64 20.55 8.14
N ILE A 84 -9.86 20.67 6.84
CA ILE A 84 -11.02 20.11 6.12
C ILE A 84 -10.57 18.85 5.35
N VAL A 85 -11.34 17.77 5.49
CA VAL A 85 -11.16 16.55 4.69
C VAL A 85 -11.73 16.79 3.29
N THR A 86 -10.90 16.65 2.28
CA THR A 86 -11.28 16.91 0.88
C THR A 86 -10.95 15.69 0.01
N ALA A 87 -11.87 15.36 -0.90
CA ALA A 87 -11.61 14.39 -1.96
C ALA A 87 -10.84 15.08 -3.09
N ASN A 88 -9.75 14.50 -3.52
CA ASN A 88 -8.95 14.97 -4.65
C ASN A 88 -8.77 13.80 -5.64
N PRO A 89 -8.40 14.07 -6.90
CA PRO A 89 -7.88 13.04 -7.78
C PRO A 89 -6.76 12.22 -7.10
N PRO A 90 -6.58 10.96 -7.44
CA PRO A 90 -5.43 10.20 -6.97
C PRO A 90 -4.13 10.93 -7.34
N LYS A 91 -3.13 10.86 -6.48
CA LYS A 91 -1.85 11.54 -6.73
C LYS A 91 -1.31 11.18 -8.11
N TRP A 92 -0.96 12.18 -8.90
CA TRP A 92 -0.46 12.04 -10.28
C TRP A 92 -1.50 11.45 -11.24
N ASP A 93 -2.80 11.69 -11.01
CA ASP A 93 -3.90 11.14 -11.81
C ASP A 93 -3.80 9.62 -12.00
N SER A 94 -3.30 8.91 -10.98
CA SER A 94 -3.08 7.47 -11.00
C SER A 94 -4.40 6.69 -10.84
N TYR A 95 -5.40 7.03 -11.66
CA TYR A 95 -6.65 6.27 -11.80
C TYR A 95 -6.32 4.86 -12.24
N ARG A 96 -6.88 3.87 -11.58
CA ARG A 96 -6.68 2.48 -11.92
C ARG A 96 -7.78 1.60 -11.36
N THR A 97 -7.96 0.45 -11.98
CA THR A 97 -8.82 -0.62 -11.48
C THR A 97 -7.93 -1.76 -11.02
N LEU A 98 -8.15 -2.21 -9.80
CA LEU A 98 -7.40 -3.29 -9.16
C LEU A 98 -8.23 -4.57 -9.21
N PRO A 99 -7.71 -5.70 -9.74
CA PRO A 99 -8.30 -6.99 -9.50
C PRO A 99 -8.18 -7.33 -8.02
N LEU A 100 -9.22 -7.95 -7.48
CA LEU A 100 -9.27 -8.34 -6.07
C LEU A 100 -9.05 -9.85 -5.92
N SER A 101 -8.34 -10.23 -4.87
CA SER A 101 -8.30 -11.60 -4.41
C SER A 101 -9.68 -12.01 -3.86
N ARG A 102 -9.95 -13.31 -3.82
CA ARG A 102 -11.16 -13.83 -3.17
C ARG A 102 -11.28 -13.36 -1.72
N GLU A 103 -10.17 -13.26 -1.02
CA GLU A 103 -10.12 -12.81 0.38
C GLU A 103 -10.50 -11.33 0.50
N ALA A 104 -10.00 -10.47 -0.39
CA ALA A 104 -10.39 -9.06 -0.44
C ALA A 104 -11.88 -8.87 -0.75
N VAL A 105 -12.44 -9.66 -1.66
CA VAL A 105 -13.87 -9.66 -1.96
C VAL A 105 -14.70 -10.07 -0.73
N GLN A 106 -14.34 -11.16 -0.06
CA GLN A 106 -15.01 -11.61 1.17
C GLN A 106 -14.94 -10.56 2.29
N LEU A 107 -13.79 -9.88 2.41
CA LEU A 107 -13.61 -8.82 3.38
C LEU A 107 -14.55 -7.64 3.08
N ILE A 108 -14.67 -7.21 1.83
CA ILE A 108 -15.58 -6.14 1.43
C ILE A 108 -17.04 -6.53 1.70
N HIS A 109 -17.45 -7.76 1.38
CA HIS A 109 -18.80 -8.25 1.66
C HIS A 109 -19.14 -8.29 3.15
N ALA A 110 -18.16 -8.48 4.03
CA ALA A 110 -18.36 -8.47 5.47
C ALA A 110 -18.50 -7.07 6.07
N LEU A 111 -18.23 -5.99 5.31
CA LEU A 111 -18.36 -4.62 5.80
C LEU A 111 -19.82 -4.19 5.92
N PRO A 112 -20.17 -3.36 6.92
CA PRO A 112 -21.50 -2.77 7.01
C PRO A 112 -21.77 -1.83 5.84
N HIS A 113 -22.95 -1.92 5.24
CA HIS A 113 -23.36 -1.12 4.07
C HIS A 113 -24.32 -0.01 4.49
N ASP A 114 -23.88 0.81 5.45
CA ASP A 114 -24.67 1.88 6.08
C ASP A 114 -24.19 3.29 5.70
N SER A 115 -23.20 3.39 4.81
CA SER A 115 -22.63 4.62 4.30
C SER A 115 -22.32 4.51 2.80
N LEU A 116 -22.04 5.64 2.15
CA LEU A 116 -21.51 5.68 0.79
C LEU A 116 -20.07 5.14 0.72
N TYR A 117 -19.31 5.26 1.81
CA TYR A 117 -17.90 4.85 1.91
C TYR A 117 -17.77 3.43 2.44
N LEU A 118 -16.76 2.70 1.96
CA LEU A 118 -16.45 1.37 2.50
C LEU A 118 -15.97 1.44 3.95
N PHE A 119 -15.22 2.48 4.30
CA PHE A 119 -14.63 2.68 5.62
C PHE A 119 -14.98 4.07 6.15
N PRO A 120 -16.23 4.28 6.59
CA PRO A 120 -16.66 5.56 7.14
C PRO A 120 -16.16 5.76 8.57
N ASN A 121 -16.17 7.03 9.01
CA ASN A 121 -16.09 7.36 10.42
C ASN A 121 -17.46 7.14 11.10
N ALA A 122 -17.57 7.43 12.40
CA ALA A 122 -18.80 7.25 13.16
C ALA A 122 -20.00 8.08 12.66
N ASN A 123 -19.76 9.10 11.82
CA ASN A 123 -20.80 9.94 11.24
C ASN A 123 -21.19 9.52 9.82
N GLY A 124 -20.68 8.40 9.31
CA GLY A 124 -20.90 7.97 7.92
C GLY A 124 -20.01 8.67 6.88
N GLU A 125 -19.10 9.56 7.30
CA GLU A 125 -18.25 10.38 6.47
C GLU A 125 -16.83 9.78 6.35
N PRO A 126 -16.00 10.21 5.38
CA PRO A 126 -14.64 9.72 5.29
C PRO A 126 -13.79 10.12 6.50
N HIS A 127 -12.94 9.22 6.94
CA HIS A 127 -11.98 9.52 8.00
C HIS A 127 -11.04 10.68 7.62
N SER A 128 -10.72 11.55 8.60
CA SER A 128 -9.53 12.39 8.49
C SER A 128 -8.28 11.51 8.38
N PRO A 129 -7.39 11.76 7.40
CA PRO A 129 -6.15 11.00 7.25
C PRO A 129 -5.30 10.95 8.52
N ASN A 130 -5.32 12.02 9.33
CA ASN A 130 -4.54 12.07 10.58
C ASN A 130 -5.17 11.21 11.68
N SER A 131 -6.49 11.31 11.90
CA SER A 131 -7.19 10.49 12.90
C SER A 131 -7.11 9.00 12.56
N TRP A 132 -7.24 8.66 11.30
CA TRP A 132 -7.08 7.28 10.84
C TRP A 132 -5.66 6.76 11.06
N SER A 133 -4.62 7.56 10.80
CA SER A 133 -3.23 7.14 11.09
C SER A 133 -2.99 6.91 12.58
N GLN A 134 -3.65 7.68 13.46
CA GLN A 134 -3.60 7.44 14.90
C GLN A 134 -4.32 6.13 15.28
N LYS A 135 -5.49 5.85 14.65
CA LYS A 135 -6.22 4.58 14.80
C LYS A 135 -5.34 3.41 14.38
N LEU A 136 -4.70 3.51 13.19
CA LEU A 136 -3.76 2.50 12.70
C LEU A 136 -2.60 2.28 13.70
N GLY A 137 -1.97 3.35 14.17
CA GLY A 137 -0.86 3.24 15.13
C GLY A 137 -1.26 2.56 16.44
N ARG A 138 -2.49 2.77 16.93
CA ARG A 138 -3.01 2.04 18.10
C ARG A 138 -3.25 0.56 17.78
N CYS A 139 -3.84 0.26 16.64
CA CYS A 139 -4.09 -1.11 16.19
C CYS A 139 -2.77 -1.89 16.04
N MET A 140 -1.78 -1.31 15.37
CA MET A 140 -0.47 -1.95 15.16
C MET A 140 0.30 -2.16 16.46
N ARG A 141 0.17 -1.28 17.47
CA ARG A 141 0.75 -1.53 18.80
C ARG A 141 0.10 -2.73 19.49
N ARG A 142 -1.23 -2.82 19.47
CA ARG A 142 -1.96 -3.98 20.03
C ARG A 142 -1.59 -5.28 19.32
N LEU A 143 -1.43 -5.23 18.01
CA LEU A 143 -0.95 -6.37 17.22
C LEU A 143 0.47 -6.78 17.65
N ASN A 144 1.38 -5.82 17.79
CA ASN A 144 2.76 -6.08 18.24
C ASN A 144 2.83 -6.57 19.69
N GLU A 145 1.93 -6.11 20.57
CA GLU A 145 1.80 -6.62 21.95
C GLU A 145 1.36 -8.10 21.99
N ALA A 146 0.43 -8.48 21.09
CA ALA A 146 -0.05 -9.86 20.96
C ALA A 146 0.94 -10.76 20.18
N HIS A 147 1.63 -10.19 19.21
CA HIS A 147 2.55 -10.83 18.27
C HIS A 147 3.82 -9.99 18.15
N PRO A 148 4.80 -10.11 19.09
CA PRO A 148 6.01 -9.28 19.11
C PRO A 148 6.88 -9.41 17.86
N GLU A 149 6.76 -10.49 17.10
CA GLU A 149 7.41 -10.72 15.82
C GLU A 149 6.86 -9.80 14.71
N VAL A 150 5.64 -9.27 14.85
CA VAL A 150 5.02 -8.36 13.87
C VAL A 150 5.39 -6.92 14.20
N PRO A 151 6.20 -6.23 13.38
CA PRO A 151 6.61 -4.86 13.67
C PRO A 151 5.45 -3.87 13.55
N ILE A 152 5.53 -2.76 14.28
CA ILE A 152 4.60 -1.64 14.13
C ILE A 152 4.88 -0.95 12.79
N LEU A 153 3.88 -0.94 11.90
CA LEU A 153 3.96 -0.39 10.56
C LEU A 153 3.04 0.82 10.36
N THR A 154 3.46 1.71 9.48
CA THR A 154 2.63 2.79 8.93
C THR A 154 1.86 2.29 7.69
N ALA A 155 0.86 3.05 7.24
CA ALA A 155 0.15 2.74 5.99
C ALA A 155 1.08 2.65 4.76
N HIS A 156 2.17 3.43 4.75
CA HIS A 156 3.14 3.37 3.66
C HIS A 156 3.97 2.09 3.71
N GLU A 157 4.33 1.61 4.89
CA GLU A 157 5.05 0.34 5.08
C GLU A 157 4.15 -0.87 4.80
N LEU A 158 2.85 -0.82 5.13
CA LEU A 158 1.87 -1.84 4.71
C LEU A 158 1.78 -1.95 3.18
N ARG A 159 1.69 -0.80 2.49
CA ARG A 159 1.73 -0.77 1.02
C ARG A 159 3.07 -1.28 0.46
N HIS A 160 4.19 -0.96 1.11
CA HIS A 160 5.51 -1.46 0.73
C HIS A 160 5.58 -2.98 0.93
N THR A 161 5.00 -3.50 2.01
CA THR A 161 4.84 -4.93 2.25
C THR A 161 4.09 -5.62 1.10
N TYR A 162 2.95 -5.06 0.64
CA TYR A 162 2.23 -5.61 -0.50
C TYR A 162 3.08 -5.67 -1.77
N GLY A 163 3.80 -4.61 -2.11
CA GLY A 163 4.69 -4.61 -3.27
C GLY A 163 5.81 -5.66 -3.15
N THR A 164 6.39 -5.81 -1.95
CA THR A 164 7.42 -6.83 -1.67
C THR A 164 6.84 -8.24 -1.71
N TYR A 165 5.62 -8.43 -1.19
CA TYR A 165 4.88 -9.68 -1.27
C TYR A 165 4.66 -10.12 -2.72
N LEU A 166 4.14 -9.23 -3.56
CA LEU A 166 3.94 -9.50 -4.99
C LEU A 166 5.25 -9.92 -5.67
N ARG A 167 6.35 -9.23 -5.36
CA ARG A 167 7.66 -9.56 -5.90
C ARG A 167 8.12 -10.96 -5.47
N ARG A 168 8.04 -11.30 -4.19
CA ARG A 168 8.40 -12.63 -3.67
C ARG A 168 7.64 -13.74 -4.38
N HIS A 169 6.40 -13.45 -4.83
CA HIS A 169 5.53 -14.36 -5.57
C HIS A 169 5.66 -14.23 -7.10
N GLY A 170 6.76 -13.65 -7.58
CA GLY A 170 7.13 -13.67 -9.00
C GLY A 170 6.48 -12.61 -9.87
N ALA A 171 5.78 -11.61 -9.30
CA ALA A 171 5.25 -10.51 -10.08
C ALA A 171 6.39 -9.62 -10.63
N ASP A 172 6.31 -9.26 -11.90
CA ASP A 172 7.28 -8.38 -12.55
C ASP A 172 7.11 -6.91 -12.11
N ILE A 173 8.16 -6.12 -12.33
CA ILE A 173 8.22 -4.72 -11.87
C ILE A 173 7.11 -3.85 -12.48
N TYR A 174 6.74 -4.09 -13.76
CA TYR A 174 5.72 -3.30 -14.45
C TYR A 174 4.32 -3.62 -13.91
N THR A 175 4.06 -4.90 -13.62
CA THR A 175 2.82 -5.32 -12.96
C THR A 175 2.70 -4.69 -11.58
N ILE A 176 3.75 -4.73 -10.76
CA ILE A 176 3.76 -4.09 -9.43
C ILE A 176 3.57 -2.59 -9.56
N GLN A 177 4.25 -1.94 -10.51
CA GLN A 177 4.12 -0.50 -10.78
C GLN A 177 2.66 -0.13 -11.11
N LYS A 178 1.99 -0.88 -11.97
CA LYS A 178 0.59 -0.66 -12.36
C LYS A 178 -0.36 -0.84 -11.17
N LEU A 179 -0.22 -1.94 -10.43
CA LEU A 179 -1.06 -2.21 -9.26
C LEU A 179 -0.89 -1.12 -8.18
N LEU A 180 0.33 -0.73 -7.89
CA LEU A 180 0.60 0.33 -6.93
C LEU A 180 0.26 1.74 -7.48
N GLY A 181 0.20 1.95 -8.80
CA GLY A 181 -0.01 3.27 -9.40
C GLY A 181 1.20 4.20 -9.16
N HIS A 182 2.41 3.70 -9.33
CA HIS A 182 3.62 4.50 -9.32
C HIS A 182 3.84 5.14 -10.69
N LYS A 183 3.99 6.47 -10.74
CA LYS A 183 4.29 7.19 -11.98
C LYS A 183 5.70 6.85 -12.48
N ASP A 184 6.66 6.75 -11.58
CA ASP A 184 8.06 6.46 -11.86
C ASP A 184 8.39 5.03 -11.45
N ILE A 185 8.99 4.28 -12.38
CA ILE A 185 9.44 2.92 -12.16
C ILE A 185 10.53 2.84 -11.09
N ASN A 186 11.33 3.90 -10.93
CA ASN A 186 12.39 3.96 -9.93
C ASN A 186 11.85 3.82 -8.49
N VAL A 187 10.63 4.29 -8.24
CA VAL A 187 9.96 4.11 -6.94
C VAL A 187 9.62 2.64 -6.69
N THR A 188 9.30 1.89 -7.75
CA THR A 188 9.03 0.46 -7.67
C THR A 188 10.35 -0.33 -7.62
N ALA A 189 11.39 0.15 -8.31
CA ALA A 189 12.70 -0.49 -8.31
C ALA A 189 13.33 -0.56 -6.90
N GLU A 190 13.01 0.39 -5.99
CA GLU A 190 13.43 0.29 -4.58
C GLU A 190 12.96 -1.02 -3.89
N ILE A 191 11.87 -1.62 -4.35
CA ILE A 191 11.36 -2.91 -3.87
C ILE A 191 12.27 -4.06 -4.33
N TYR A 192 13.01 -3.87 -5.42
CA TYR A 192 13.84 -4.89 -6.07
C TYR A 192 15.30 -4.88 -5.60
N VAL A 193 15.79 -3.79 -5.01
CA VAL A 193 17.22 -3.58 -4.70
C VAL A 193 17.79 -4.55 -3.64
N HIS A 194 16.94 -5.15 -2.79
CA HIS A 194 17.44 -5.93 -1.66
C HIS A 194 17.77 -7.41 -1.92
N ASN A 195 17.55 -7.95 -3.14
CA ASN A 195 17.82 -9.37 -3.45
C ASN A 195 18.30 -9.61 -4.90
N GLU A 196 19.13 -8.74 -5.47
CA GLU A 196 19.55 -8.87 -6.88
C GLU A 196 20.25 -10.22 -7.19
N LEU A 197 21.14 -10.69 -6.33
CA LEU A 197 21.90 -11.92 -6.59
C LEU A 197 21.04 -13.19 -6.55
N ASP A 198 20.09 -13.29 -5.61
CA ASP A 198 19.26 -14.48 -5.51
C ASP A 198 18.20 -14.52 -6.64
N THR A 199 17.63 -13.37 -6.99
CA THR A 199 16.74 -13.25 -8.15
C THR A 199 17.45 -13.56 -9.46
N LEU A 200 18.72 -13.12 -9.61
CA LEU A 200 19.55 -13.43 -10.79
C LEU A 200 19.87 -14.93 -10.84
N ARG A 201 20.17 -15.57 -9.71
CA ARG A 201 20.41 -17.02 -9.63
C ARG A 201 19.16 -17.81 -10.02
N GLU A 202 17.99 -17.44 -9.49
CA GLU A 202 16.71 -18.07 -9.84
C GLU A 202 16.41 -17.95 -11.33
N ALA A 203 16.63 -16.78 -11.92
CA ALA A 203 16.43 -16.57 -13.36
C ALA A 203 17.37 -17.45 -14.21
N VAL A 204 18.65 -17.57 -13.84
CA VAL A 204 19.62 -18.43 -14.52
C VAL A 204 19.23 -19.91 -14.37
N THR A 205 18.89 -20.36 -13.18
CA THR A 205 18.44 -21.73 -12.92
C THR A 205 17.16 -22.08 -13.68
N ALA A 206 16.21 -21.14 -13.82
CA ALA A 206 15.00 -21.32 -14.62
C ALA A 206 15.30 -21.50 -16.11
N LEU A 207 16.33 -20.84 -16.65
CA LEU A 207 16.78 -21.04 -18.02
C LEU A 207 17.42 -22.42 -18.23
N GLU A 208 18.25 -22.87 -17.28
CA GLU A 208 18.88 -24.20 -17.33
C GLU A 208 17.84 -25.31 -17.29
N ASN A 209 16.81 -25.20 -16.43
CA ASN A 209 15.72 -26.17 -16.34
C ASN A 209 14.86 -26.22 -17.62
N ARG A 210 14.66 -25.10 -18.31
CA ARG A 210 13.95 -25.07 -19.62
C ARG A 210 14.79 -25.73 -20.72
N ALA A 211 16.10 -25.52 -20.71
CA ALA A 211 17.01 -26.12 -21.68
C ALA A 211 17.14 -27.64 -21.53
N THR A 212 16.99 -28.16 -20.30
CA THR A 212 17.00 -29.60 -20.00
C THR A 212 15.66 -30.28 -20.29
N ALA A 213 14.54 -29.57 -20.15
CA ALA A 213 13.19 -30.10 -20.48
C ALA A 213 12.89 -30.14 -21.99
N ALA A 214 13.71 -29.50 -22.81
CA ALA A 214 13.56 -29.45 -24.26
C ALA A 214 14.45 -30.47 -25.02
N LYS A 215 15.16 -31.35 -24.29
CA LYS A 215 15.90 -32.50 -24.83
C LYS A 215 15.19 -33.78 -24.48
#